data_2da5b06e6fc0f7e5ddf424c8c2bf6d48
#
_entry.id   2da5b06e6fc0f7e5ddf424c8c2bf6d48
#
_cell.length_a   1.000
_cell.length_b   1.000
_cell.length_c   1.000
_cell.angle_alpha   90.00
_cell.angle_beta   90.00
_cell.angle_gamma   90.00
#
_symmetry.space_group_name_H-M   'P 1'
#
loop_
_entity.id
_entity.type
_entity.pdbx_description
1 polymer ?
#
loop_
_entity_poly.entity_id
_entity_poly.type
_entity_poly.pdbx_seq_one_letter_code
_entity_poly.pdbx_strand_id
1 'polypeptide(L)'
;QGGNHRNPFIEALRELGVYGNKHIPEIYMHASASQRLALLQGLMDTDGTCSKAGQCSFTQKNGKLARQVLELLSSLGIKSTLKTRSVTCNGVPAGDAAQITFFTPKSYPCFRLERKKARLKDALSERMNAKSITNITEYVNVPSKCIAIDSEDHLYLAGRRYTATHNTSFA
;
A
#
# COMPACT_ATOMS: atom_id res chain seq x y z
N GLN A 1 -10.08 -20.02 42.69
CA GLN A 1 -9.32 -18.82 42.26
C GLN A 1 -9.07 -18.93 40.76
N GLY A 2 -9.97 -18.37 39.94
CA GLY A 2 -9.81 -18.28 38.51
C GLY A 2 -8.78 -17.21 38.15
N GLY A 3 -7.54 -17.63 37.90
CA GLY A 3 -6.51 -16.75 37.37
C GLY A 3 -7.01 -16.18 36.02
N ASN A 4 -7.09 -14.87 35.94
CA ASN A 4 -7.42 -14.13 34.73
C ASN A 4 -6.26 -14.30 33.73
N HIS A 5 -6.21 -15.46 33.05
CA HIS A 5 -5.19 -15.73 32.03
C HIS A 5 -5.46 -14.78 30.85
N ARG A 6 -4.77 -13.64 30.84
CA ARG A 6 -4.79 -12.71 29.72
C ARG A 6 -4.21 -13.42 28.50
N ASN A 7 -4.93 -13.37 27.38
CA ASN A 7 -4.46 -13.95 26.14
C ASN A 7 -3.24 -13.17 25.62
N PRO A 8 -2.04 -13.76 25.54
CA PRO A 8 -0.81 -13.05 25.13
C PRO A 8 -0.92 -12.39 23.75
N PHE A 9 -1.69 -12.98 22.84
CA PHE A 9 -1.94 -12.40 21.54
C PHE A 9 -2.73 -11.09 21.62
N ILE A 10 -3.75 -11.03 22.47
CA ILE A 10 -4.53 -9.79 22.69
C ILE A 10 -3.67 -8.72 23.36
N GLU A 11 -2.81 -9.10 24.28
CA GLU A 11 -1.86 -8.18 24.92
C GLU A 11 -0.90 -7.56 23.89
N ALA A 12 -0.29 -8.38 23.04
CA ALA A 12 0.56 -7.89 21.94
C ALA A 12 -0.19 -6.96 20.98
N LEU A 13 -1.46 -7.22 20.67
CA LEU A 13 -2.26 -6.31 19.85
C LEU A 13 -2.56 -4.98 20.54
N ARG A 14 -2.71 -4.99 21.88
CA ARG A 14 -2.88 -3.76 22.68
C ARG A 14 -1.60 -2.95 22.74
N GLU A 15 -0.47 -3.59 22.96
CA GLU A 15 0.86 -2.95 22.97
C GLU A 15 1.16 -2.27 21.62
N LEU A 16 0.78 -2.90 20.52
CA LEU A 16 0.89 -2.33 19.18
C LEU A 16 -0.18 -1.26 18.87
N GLY A 17 -1.13 -1.04 19.78
CA GLY A 17 -2.21 -0.08 19.60
C GLY A 17 -3.22 -0.43 18.51
N VAL A 18 -3.23 -1.69 18.02
CA VAL A 18 -4.12 -2.14 16.93
C VAL A 18 -5.41 -2.80 17.41
N TYR A 19 -5.50 -3.16 18.69
CA TYR A 19 -6.70 -3.76 19.27
C TYR A 19 -7.86 -2.75 19.26
N GLY A 20 -8.92 -3.05 18.51
CA GLY A 20 -10.05 -2.14 18.32
C GLY A 20 -9.77 -0.90 17.43
N ASN A 21 -8.54 -0.72 16.97
CA ASN A 21 -8.11 0.40 16.15
C ASN A 21 -7.29 -0.10 14.96
N LYS A 22 -7.96 -0.52 13.90
CA LYS A 22 -7.31 -1.09 12.71
C LYS A 22 -6.45 -0.05 11.99
N HIS A 23 -5.15 -0.23 12.05
CA HIS A 23 -4.14 0.51 11.30
C HIS A 23 -2.88 -0.32 11.12
N ILE A 24 -1.95 0.12 10.30
CA ILE A 24 -0.61 -0.45 10.20
C ILE A 24 0.29 0.35 11.14
N PRO A 25 0.88 -0.26 12.19
CA PRO A 25 1.89 0.41 13.02
C PRO A 25 3.09 0.87 12.18
N GLU A 26 3.64 2.02 12.51
CA GLU A 26 4.68 2.67 11.71
C GLU A 26 5.95 1.82 11.59
N ILE A 27 6.28 1.06 12.62
CA ILE A 27 7.40 0.12 12.60
C ILE A 27 7.33 -0.88 11.43
N TYR A 28 6.12 -1.30 11.02
CA TYR A 28 5.95 -2.18 9.88
C TYR A 28 6.01 -1.44 8.53
N MET A 29 5.70 -0.16 8.51
CA MET A 29 5.84 0.67 7.30
C MET A 29 7.31 0.93 6.95
N HIS A 30 8.19 0.93 7.94
CA HIS A 30 9.65 1.13 7.79
C HIS A 30 10.45 -0.18 7.84
N ALA A 31 9.78 -1.34 7.92
CA ALA A 31 10.42 -2.64 7.88
C ALA A 31 11.06 -2.94 6.52
N SER A 32 11.84 -4.02 6.43
CA SER A 32 12.45 -4.45 5.15
C SER A 32 11.41 -4.67 4.06
N ALA A 33 11.80 -4.61 2.79
CA ALA A 33 10.91 -4.84 1.65
C ALA A 33 10.21 -6.21 1.73
N SER A 34 10.92 -7.26 2.17
CA SER A 34 10.37 -8.60 2.35
C SER A 34 9.30 -8.64 3.45
N GLN A 35 9.52 -7.96 4.57
CA GLN A 35 8.53 -7.88 5.65
C GLN A 35 7.31 -7.07 5.25
N ARG A 36 7.49 -5.95 4.54
CA ARG A 36 6.39 -5.15 3.99
C ARG A 36 5.58 -5.93 2.96
N LEU A 37 6.25 -6.74 2.11
CA LEU A 37 5.55 -7.63 1.18
C LEU A 37 4.75 -8.71 1.93
N ALA A 38 5.32 -9.30 2.97
CA ALA A 38 4.63 -10.30 3.80
C ALA A 38 3.38 -9.70 4.48
N LEU A 39 3.47 -8.45 4.97
CA LEU A 39 2.33 -7.72 5.50
C LEU A 39 1.24 -7.49 4.43
N LEU A 40 1.64 -7.03 3.24
CA LEU A 40 0.72 -6.86 2.12
C LEU A 40 0.02 -8.18 1.76
N GLN A 41 0.77 -9.28 1.69
CA GLN A 41 0.22 -10.61 1.41
C GLN A 41 -0.83 -11.03 2.45
N GLY A 42 -0.57 -10.80 3.74
CA GLY A 42 -1.54 -11.07 4.80
C GLY A 42 -2.84 -10.28 4.64
N LEU A 43 -2.74 -8.97 4.36
CA LEU A 43 -3.89 -8.11 4.11
C LEU A 43 -4.68 -8.53 2.86
N MET A 44 -3.97 -8.90 1.79
CA MET A 44 -4.59 -9.30 0.53
C MET A 44 -5.20 -10.71 0.59
N ASP A 45 -4.62 -11.61 1.37
CA ASP A 45 -5.16 -12.96 1.55
C ASP A 45 -6.50 -12.94 2.31
N THR A 46 -6.65 -12.03 3.28
CA THR A 46 -7.90 -11.85 4.04
C THR A 46 -8.92 -11.04 3.23
N ASP A 47 -8.67 -9.75 3.05
CA ASP A 47 -9.65 -8.77 2.56
C ASP A 47 -9.45 -8.39 1.08
N GLY A 48 -8.38 -8.87 0.44
CA GLY A 48 -8.08 -8.57 -0.96
C GLY A 48 -8.79 -9.51 -1.94
N THR A 49 -9.00 -9.03 -3.14
CA THR A 49 -9.56 -9.81 -4.26
C THR A 49 -8.65 -9.73 -5.49
N CYS A 50 -8.77 -10.72 -6.38
CA CYS A 50 -8.14 -10.72 -7.70
C CYS A 50 -9.17 -11.13 -8.74
N SER A 51 -9.40 -10.29 -9.72
CA SER A 51 -10.28 -10.58 -10.84
C SER A 51 -9.68 -11.63 -11.79
N LYS A 52 -10.50 -12.18 -12.69
CA LYS A 52 -10.01 -13.08 -13.75
C LYS A 52 -9.01 -12.40 -14.68
N ALA A 53 -9.07 -11.06 -14.81
CA ALA A 53 -8.13 -10.26 -15.60
C ALA A 53 -6.82 -9.93 -14.87
N GLY A 54 -6.62 -10.45 -13.64
CA GLY A 54 -5.41 -10.22 -12.84
C GLY A 54 -5.40 -8.90 -12.09
N GLN A 55 -6.48 -8.11 -12.11
CA GLN A 55 -6.56 -6.88 -11.32
C GLN A 55 -6.81 -7.21 -9.86
N CYS A 56 -5.91 -6.76 -8.99
CA CYS A 56 -6.02 -6.88 -7.55
C CYS A 56 -6.80 -5.68 -6.98
N SER A 57 -7.57 -5.92 -5.93
CA SER A 57 -8.35 -4.89 -5.26
C SER A 57 -8.38 -5.12 -3.75
N PHE A 58 -8.26 -4.03 -3.00
CA PHE A 58 -8.43 -3.98 -1.56
C PHE A 58 -9.44 -2.88 -1.22
N THR A 59 -10.52 -3.23 -0.51
CA THR A 59 -11.60 -2.28 -0.19
C THR A 59 -11.73 -2.14 1.32
N GLN A 60 -11.75 -0.91 1.81
CA GLN A 60 -11.78 -0.64 3.24
C GLN A 60 -12.58 0.63 3.56
N LYS A 61 -13.48 0.57 4.56
CA LYS A 61 -14.19 1.75 5.07
C LYS A 61 -13.29 2.66 5.92
N ASN A 62 -12.34 2.07 6.64
CA ASN A 62 -11.36 2.83 7.42
C ASN A 62 -10.39 3.55 6.45
N GLY A 63 -10.59 4.84 6.26
CA GLY A 63 -9.79 5.66 5.36
C GLY A 63 -8.33 5.81 5.80
N LYS A 64 -8.01 5.68 7.10
CA LYS A 64 -6.62 5.66 7.59
C LYS A 64 -5.92 4.40 7.11
N LEU A 65 -6.52 3.23 7.34
CA LEU A 65 -5.95 1.96 6.89
C LEU A 65 -5.82 1.90 5.36
N ALA A 66 -6.83 2.41 4.62
CA ALA A 66 -6.76 2.46 3.16
C ALA A 66 -5.57 3.31 2.66
N ARG A 67 -5.33 4.48 3.26
CA ARG A 67 -4.16 5.32 2.92
C ARG A 67 -2.84 4.64 3.26
N GLN A 68 -2.76 3.93 4.39
CA GLN A 68 -1.56 3.17 4.77
C GLN A 68 -1.29 2.01 3.80
N VAL A 69 -2.32 1.28 3.35
CA VAL A 69 -2.16 0.23 2.33
C VAL A 69 -1.72 0.83 0.99
N LEU A 70 -2.23 2.00 0.61
CA LEU A 70 -1.79 2.72 -0.58
C LEU A 70 -0.31 3.12 -0.51
N GLU A 71 0.14 3.58 0.66
CA GLU A 71 1.53 3.93 0.94
C GLU A 71 2.41 2.67 0.95
N LEU A 72 1.97 1.59 1.58
CA LEU A 72 2.64 0.29 1.58
C LEU A 72 2.88 -0.22 0.15
N LEU A 73 1.86 -0.20 -0.71
CA LEU A 73 1.99 -0.56 -2.12
C LEU A 73 3.01 0.32 -2.85
N SER A 74 2.94 1.64 -2.61
CA SER A 74 3.87 2.60 -3.23
C SER A 74 5.32 2.36 -2.77
N SER A 75 5.53 2.03 -1.49
CA SER A 75 6.85 1.71 -0.92
C SER A 75 7.45 0.41 -1.45
N LEU A 76 6.63 -0.46 -2.03
CA LEU A 76 7.01 -1.70 -2.71
C LEU A 76 7.13 -1.52 -4.24
N GLY A 77 7.07 -0.27 -4.73
CA GLY A 77 7.12 0.03 -6.16
C GLY A 77 5.85 -0.36 -6.94
N ILE A 78 4.77 -0.71 -6.27
CA ILE A 78 3.53 -1.16 -6.91
C ILE A 78 2.66 0.06 -7.24
N LYS A 79 2.44 0.30 -8.54
CA LYS A 79 1.52 1.33 -9.01
C LYS A 79 0.09 0.99 -8.61
N SER A 80 -0.57 1.90 -7.92
CA SER A 80 -1.92 1.68 -7.41
C SER A 80 -2.78 2.94 -7.52
N THR A 81 -4.09 2.75 -7.61
CA THR A 81 -5.08 3.82 -7.70
C THR A 81 -6.09 3.66 -6.57
N LEU A 82 -6.39 4.75 -5.88
CA LEU A 82 -7.41 4.81 -4.85
C LEU A 82 -8.62 5.57 -5.38
N LYS A 83 -9.82 4.99 -5.24
CA LYS A 83 -11.10 5.61 -5.55
C LYS A 83 -12.08 5.38 -4.41
N THR A 84 -12.94 6.36 -4.14
CA THR A 84 -14.10 6.16 -3.26
C THR A 84 -15.23 5.53 -4.07
N ARG A 85 -15.87 4.53 -3.51
CA ARG A 85 -17.03 3.86 -4.10
C ARG A 85 -18.11 3.62 -3.05
N SER A 86 -19.34 3.79 -3.44
CA SER A 86 -20.47 3.35 -2.64
C SER A 86 -20.53 1.81 -2.64
N VAL A 87 -20.66 1.25 -1.47
CA VAL A 87 -20.67 -0.21 -1.25
C VAL A 87 -22.00 -0.64 -0.67
N THR A 88 -22.39 -1.87 -0.99
CA THR A 88 -23.56 -2.53 -0.43
C THR A 88 -23.14 -3.73 0.41
N CYS A 89 -23.90 -4.04 1.45
CA CYS A 89 -23.78 -5.26 2.24
C CYS A 89 -25.12 -5.99 2.20
N ASN A 90 -25.14 -7.22 1.67
CA ASN A 90 -26.37 -7.99 1.47
C ASN A 90 -27.49 -7.22 0.73
N GLY A 91 -27.10 -6.45 -0.30
CA GLY A 91 -28.04 -5.64 -1.11
C GLY A 91 -28.47 -4.32 -0.48
N VAL A 92 -28.06 -4.03 0.78
CA VAL A 92 -28.38 -2.77 1.47
C VAL A 92 -27.22 -1.79 1.31
N PRO A 93 -27.48 -0.50 0.98
CA PRO A 93 -26.45 0.52 0.94
C PRO A 93 -25.68 0.58 2.27
N ALA A 94 -24.36 0.44 2.20
CA ALA A 94 -23.49 0.42 3.38
C ALA A 94 -22.57 1.66 3.46
N GLY A 95 -22.85 2.71 2.68
CA GLY A 95 -22.07 3.94 2.59
C GLY A 95 -20.85 3.81 1.70
N ASP A 96 -19.91 4.74 1.83
CA ASP A 96 -18.74 4.81 0.98
C ASP A 96 -17.55 4.04 1.57
N ALA A 97 -16.74 3.46 0.68
CA ALA A 97 -15.49 2.81 1.03
C ALA A 97 -14.37 3.21 0.05
N ALA A 98 -13.16 3.25 0.54
CA ALA A 98 -11.97 3.42 -0.25
C ALA A 98 -11.61 2.09 -0.92
N GLN A 99 -11.56 2.07 -2.25
CA GLN A 99 -11.10 0.93 -3.05
C GLN A 99 -9.75 1.26 -3.67
N ILE A 100 -8.76 0.41 -3.38
CA ILE A 100 -7.43 0.46 -3.98
C ILE A 100 -7.37 -0.63 -5.04
N THR A 101 -6.95 -0.27 -6.25
CA THR A 101 -6.75 -1.21 -7.36
C THR A 101 -5.32 -1.14 -7.87
N PHE A 102 -4.76 -2.30 -8.22
CA PHE A 102 -3.39 -2.43 -8.68
C PHE A 102 -3.17 -3.76 -9.42
N PHE A 103 -1.98 -3.95 -9.94
CA PHE A 103 -1.54 -5.21 -10.53
C PHE A 103 -0.18 -5.62 -9.96
N THR A 104 0.01 -6.91 -9.77
CA THR A 104 1.33 -7.52 -9.48
C THR A 104 1.54 -8.73 -10.37
N PRO A 105 2.77 -9.00 -10.82
CA PRO A 105 3.08 -10.21 -11.58
C PRO A 105 3.20 -11.43 -10.65
N LYS A 106 3.14 -12.63 -11.22
CA LYS A 106 3.38 -13.87 -10.46
C LYS A 106 4.78 -13.97 -9.86
N SER A 107 5.76 -13.30 -10.46
CA SER A 107 7.12 -13.22 -9.94
C SER A 107 7.25 -12.37 -8.67
N TYR A 108 6.28 -11.49 -8.43
CA TYR A 108 6.21 -10.64 -7.24
C TYR A 108 4.78 -10.63 -6.68
N PRO A 109 4.31 -11.77 -6.12
CA PRO A 109 2.91 -11.97 -5.81
C PRO A 109 2.48 -11.24 -4.53
N CYS A 110 1.35 -10.53 -4.60
CA CYS A 110 0.72 -9.92 -3.44
C CYS A 110 -0.22 -10.87 -2.66
N PHE A 111 -0.20 -12.15 -2.97
CA PHE A 111 -0.96 -13.22 -2.30
C PHE A 111 -0.06 -14.40 -1.99
N ARG A 112 -0.37 -15.11 -0.89
CA ARG A 112 0.15 -16.45 -0.58
C ARG A 112 -0.83 -17.55 -0.96
N LEU A 113 -2.15 -17.26 -0.88
CA LEU A 113 -3.20 -18.21 -1.26
C LEU A 113 -3.12 -18.53 -2.75
N GLU A 114 -2.83 -19.78 -3.10
CA GLU A 114 -2.63 -20.23 -4.49
C GLU A 114 -3.84 -19.92 -5.39
N ARG A 115 -5.07 -20.07 -4.90
CA ARG A 115 -6.30 -19.74 -5.66
C ARG A 115 -6.39 -18.28 -6.09
N LYS A 116 -5.77 -17.34 -5.34
CA LYS A 116 -5.70 -15.91 -5.68
C LYS A 116 -4.47 -15.63 -6.53
N LYS A 117 -3.32 -16.22 -6.18
CA LYS A 117 -2.06 -16.10 -6.89
C LYS A 117 -2.15 -16.61 -8.33
N ALA A 118 -2.88 -17.70 -8.58
CA ALA A 118 -3.10 -18.23 -9.92
C ALA A 118 -3.78 -17.25 -10.90
N ARG A 119 -4.49 -16.22 -10.38
CA ARG A 119 -5.14 -15.19 -11.19
C ARG A 119 -4.22 -14.02 -11.55
N LEU A 120 -3.05 -13.93 -10.94
CA LEU A 120 -2.08 -12.88 -11.27
C LEU A 120 -1.56 -13.03 -12.69
N LYS A 121 -1.14 -11.91 -13.29
CA LYS A 121 -0.50 -11.90 -14.61
C LYS A 121 0.90 -12.48 -14.52
N ASP A 122 1.36 -13.15 -15.56
CA ASP A 122 2.74 -13.64 -15.64
C ASP A 122 3.72 -12.46 -15.69
N ALA A 123 3.41 -11.44 -16.50
CA ALA A 123 4.17 -10.19 -16.59
C ALA A 123 3.23 -8.98 -16.66
N LEU A 124 3.75 -7.83 -16.29
CA LEU A 124 3.07 -6.54 -16.46
C LEU A 124 3.67 -5.80 -17.66
N SER A 125 2.81 -5.13 -18.44
CA SER A 125 3.31 -4.22 -19.49
C SER A 125 3.96 -2.99 -18.86
N GLU A 126 4.89 -2.35 -19.56
CA GLU A 126 5.55 -1.11 -19.13
C GLU A 126 4.54 -0.02 -18.73
N ARG A 127 3.46 0.14 -19.49
CA ARG A 127 2.38 1.09 -19.20
C ARG A 127 1.73 0.85 -17.83
N MET A 128 1.67 -0.39 -17.37
CA MET A 128 1.09 -0.72 -16.06
C MET A 128 1.98 -0.26 -14.91
N ASN A 129 3.29 -0.17 -15.13
CA ASN A 129 4.26 0.29 -14.14
C ASN A 129 4.61 1.77 -14.28
N ALA A 130 4.49 2.36 -15.47
CA ALA A 130 4.84 3.75 -15.70
C ALA A 130 3.93 4.73 -14.95
N LYS A 131 4.52 5.78 -14.38
CA LYS A 131 3.80 6.95 -13.88
C LYS A 131 3.81 8.02 -14.97
N SER A 132 2.70 8.76 -15.09
CA SER A 132 2.58 9.85 -16.07
C SER A 132 2.36 11.17 -15.34
N ILE A 133 2.94 12.25 -15.84
CA ILE A 133 2.62 13.60 -15.41
C ILE A 133 1.25 13.92 -16.00
N THR A 134 0.28 14.21 -15.13
CA THR A 134 -1.10 14.50 -15.55
C THR A 134 -1.43 15.98 -15.50
N ASN A 135 -0.67 16.77 -14.73
CA ASN A 135 -0.85 18.21 -14.63
C ASN A 135 0.45 18.88 -14.15
N ILE A 136 0.69 20.10 -14.58
CA ILE A 136 1.76 20.99 -14.12
C ILE A 136 1.10 22.31 -13.77
N THR A 137 1.24 22.74 -12.53
CA THR A 137 0.70 24.02 -12.04
C THR A 137 1.81 24.86 -11.42
N GLU A 138 1.71 26.16 -11.56
CA GLU A 138 2.58 27.08 -10.83
C GLU A 138 2.39 26.89 -9.33
N TYR A 139 3.49 26.98 -8.61
CA TYR A 139 3.50 26.92 -7.16
C TYR A 139 4.26 28.13 -6.60
N VAL A 140 3.81 28.62 -5.45
CA VAL A 140 4.45 29.75 -4.79
C VAL A 140 5.87 29.36 -4.39
N ASN A 141 6.86 30.22 -4.69
CA ASN A 141 8.23 30.03 -4.25
C ASN A 141 8.31 30.00 -2.72
N VAL A 142 8.76 28.87 -2.18
CA VAL A 142 9.03 28.69 -0.76
C VAL A 142 10.51 28.39 -0.55
N PRO A 143 11.10 28.78 0.59
CA PRO A 143 12.46 28.35 0.91
C PRO A 143 12.58 26.85 0.82
N SER A 144 13.48 26.37 -0.01
CA SER A 144 13.71 24.94 -0.24
C SER A 144 15.19 24.61 -0.02
N LYS A 145 15.47 23.33 0.21
CA LYS A 145 16.83 22.80 0.37
C LYS A 145 17.09 21.74 -0.66
N CYS A 146 18.26 21.76 -1.28
CA CYS A 146 18.76 20.65 -2.06
C CYS A 146 19.31 19.57 -1.14
N ILE A 147 19.06 18.31 -1.47
CA ILE A 147 19.54 17.14 -0.73
C ILE A 147 20.62 16.48 -1.60
N ALA A 148 21.80 16.23 -1.04
CA ALA A 148 22.81 15.37 -1.64
C ALA A 148 22.70 13.98 -1.01
N ILE A 149 22.80 12.94 -1.82
CA ILE A 149 22.77 11.53 -1.39
C ILE A 149 23.94 10.77 -2.01
N ASP A 150 24.40 9.72 -1.35
CA ASP A 150 25.58 8.94 -1.71
C ASP A 150 25.31 7.84 -2.75
N SER A 151 24.06 7.70 -3.26
CA SER A 151 23.79 6.71 -4.31
C SER A 151 24.42 7.14 -5.64
N GLU A 152 24.94 6.18 -6.42
CA GLU A 152 25.58 6.43 -7.72
C GLU A 152 24.64 7.15 -8.71
N ASP A 153 23.34 6.87 -8.65
CA ASP A 153 22.31 7.45 -9.51
C ASP A 153 21.75 8.78 -8.97
N HIS A 154 22.18 9.21 -7.78
CA HIS A 154 21.69 10.41 -7.07
C HIS A 154 20.17 10.48 -6.96
N LEU A 155 19.47 9.33 -7.07
CA LEU A 155 18.03 9.27 -6.96
C LEU A 155 17.58 9.04 -5.51
N TYR A 156 16.56 9.77 -5.08
CA TYR A 156 15.89 9.54 -3.82
C TYR A 156 14.37 9.45 -4.00
N LEU A 157 13.69 8.84 -3.06
CA LEU A 157 12.24 8.67 -3.09
C LEU A 157 11.56 9.79 -2.32
N ALA A 158 10.71 10.57 -3.00
CA ALA A 158 10.02 11.71 -2.44
C ALA A 158 8.52 11.45 -2.24
N GLY A 159 8.01 11.99 -1.12
CA GLY A 159 6.59 11.97 -0.76
C GLY A 159 6.03 10.57 -0.48
N ARG A 160 4.77 10.52 -0.04
CA ARG A 160 4.08 9.26 0.35
C ARG A 160 3.81 8.31 -0.82
N ARG A 161 4.09 8.72 -2.06
CA ARG A 161 3.96 7.87 -3.25
C ARG A 161 5.30 7.34 -3.72
N TYR A 162 6.38 7.59 -2.97
CA TYR A 162 7.72 7.11 -3.24
C TYR A 162 8.13 7.39 -4.70
N THR A 163 7.98 8.65 -5.12
CA THR A 163 8.37 9.06 -6.47
C THR A 163 9.86 9.26 -6.51
N ALA A 164 10.54 8.55 -7.42
CA ALA A 164 11.95 8.76 -7.66
C ALA A 164 12.20 10.17 -8.17
N THR A 165 13.09 10.88 -7.50
CA THR A 165 13.41 12.28 -7.75
C THR A 165 14.92 12.44 -7.75
N HIS A 166 15.42 13.27 -8.64
CA HIS A 166 16.83 13.63 -8.77
C HIS A 166 17.02 15.10 -8.42
N ASN A 167 18.14 15.43 -7.77
CA ASN A 167 18.54 16.82 -7.59
C ASN A 167 18.93 17.43 -8.93
N THR A 168 18.41 18.62 -9.22
CA THR A 168 18.88 19.40 -10.34
C THR A 168 20.21 20.05 -9.94
N SER A 169 21.29 19.67 -10.60
CA SER A 169 22.53 20.46 -10.56
C SER A 169 22.28 21.70 -11.40
N PHE A 170 22.19 22.86 -10.79
CA PHE A 170 22.33 24.10 -11.55
C PHE A 170 23.79 24.19 -11.93
N ALA A 171 24.07 24.06 -13.22
CA ALA A 171 25.36 24.41 -13.80
C ALA A 171 25.49 25.93 -13.88
#